data_a6d993a643644ea9cd4071b7d1ac0471
#
_entry.id   a6d993a643644ea9cd4071b7d1ac0471
#
_cell.length_a   1.000
_cell.length_b   1.000
_cell.length_c   1.000
_cell.angle_alpha   90.00
_cell.angle_beta   90.00
_cell.angle_gamma   90.00
#
_symmetry.space_group_name_H-M   'P 1'
#
loop_
_entity.id
_entity.type
_entity.pdbx_description
1 polymer ?
#
loop_
_entity_poly.entity_id
_entity_poly.type
_entity_poly.pdbx_seq_one_letter_code
_entity_poly.pdbx_strand_id
1 'polypeptide(L)'
;MKKDTGKELMTNWRWWMVVLLFVATTINYMDRQVLSLTWKDFIAPEFHWTDNDYGTITAIFSMAYAICMLFAGKFVDWMGTKKGYLWAIFIWSVGACAHAACGWLTMHIEGYDSAAAMTVVKTGSAAALGIATTSVYLFMAARAVLALGEAGNFPAAIKTTAEYFPKKDRAFATSIFNAGASVGALAAPATIPLLAQHFKNQGIGGGWEMSFIIIGALGFLWMGFWIFMYDKPEKSKHVNAAELEYIRQDDENQEAPEDTKDRKGSFPILKCFKYRQTWSFIAGKFFTDGVWWFYLFWAPAYFSDQFGYKSSSGTGMALIIVLYAIVTTVSIGGGYLPKIFVEKKGMNPYQGRMLAMLIFAFFPLAALFAQPLGTFSAWWPAVLIGLAGAGHQAWSANLYSTIGDMFPKSAVATITGIGSMAGGISSFMINKGAGMLFTYSEKAGETFSFIGFEGKEAGYMIVFCICATAYLIAWRVMKSLVPEYKKIEE
;
A
#
# COMPACT_ATOMS: atom_id res chain seq x y z
N MET A 1 -44.43 41.44 -8.57
CA MET A 1 -43.58 40.58 -9.39
C MET A 1 -42.45 40.09 -8.50
N LYS A 2 -42.55 38.85 -7.94
CA LYS A 2 -41.43 38.20 -7.30
C LYS A 2 -40.47 37.73 -8.41
N LYS A 3 -39.25 38.29 -8.46
CA LYS A 3 -38.18 37.72 -9.27
C LYS A 3 -37.96 36.29 -8.83
N ASP A 4 -38.27 35.35 -9.71
CA ASP A 4 -37.90 33.98 -9.61
C ASP A 4 -36.37 33.94 -9.74
N THR A 5 -35.67 33.91 -8.61
CA THR A 5 -34.24 33.71 -8.58
C THR A 5 -34.00 32.25 -8.90
N GLY A 6 -33.88 31.96 -10.21
CA GLY A 6 -33.47 30.64 -10.67
C GLY A 6 -32.20 30.26 -9.90
N LYS A 7 -32.25 29.20 -9.07
CA LYS A 7 -31.09 28.68 -8.37
C LYS A 7 -30.05 28.34 -9.42
N GLU A 8 -28.93 29.05 -9.37
CA GLU A 8 -27.80 28.75 -10.23
C GLU A 8 -27.40 27.26 -10.04
N LEU A 9 -27.28 26.53 -11.14
CA LEU A 9 -26.88 25.12 -11.07
C LEU A 9 -25.42 25.02 -10.62
N MET A 10 -25.15 24.11 -9.69
CA MET A 10 -23.77 23.83 -9.21
C MET A 10 -22.89 23.33 -10.35
N THR A 11 -21.65 23.82 -10.43
CA THR A 11 -20.66 23.40 -11.43
C THR A 11 -20.17 21.96 -11.22
N ASN A 12 -20.33 21.42 -10.03
CA ASN A 12 -19.88 20.08 -9.65
C ASN A 12 -18.36 19.84 -9.84
N TRP A 13 -17.57 20.92 -9.78
CA TRP A 13 -16.12 20.86 -9.94
C TRP A 13 -15.42 20.00 -8.90
N ARG A 14 -15.97 19.87 -7.69
CA ARG A 14 -15.47 19.00 -6.62
C ARG A 14 -15.27 17.56 -7.06
N TRP A 15 -16.09 17.04 -7.99
CA TRP A 15 -15.95 15.68 -8.50
C TRP A 15 -14.73 15.49 -9.39
N TRP A 16 -14.30 16.53 -10.12
CA TRP A 16 -13.04 16.51 -10.83
C TRP A 16 -11.85 16.41 -9.89
N MET A 17 -11.93 17.00 -8.69
CA MET A 17 -10.93 16.79 -7.66
C MET A 17 -10.87 15.32 -7.23
N VAL A 18 -12.01 14.67 -7.02
CA VAL A 18 -12.05 13.23 -6.70
C VAL A 18 -11.46 12.38 -7.82
N VAL A 19 -11.71 12.70 -9.08
CA VAL A 19 -11.10 12.02 -10.23
C VAL A 19 -9.57 12.17 -10.20
N LEU A 20 -9.06 13.37 -9.94
CA LEU A 20 -7.61 13.57 -9.80
C LEU A 20 -7.02 12.75 -8.64
N LEU A 21 -7.70 12.73 -7.48
CA LEU A 21 -7.26 11.92 -6.33
C LEU A 21 -7.29 10.42 -6.63
N PHE A 22 -8.30 9.96 -7.34
CA PHE A 22 -8.43 8.58 -7.81
C PHE A 22 -7.27 8.19 -8.74
N VAL A 23 -6.96 9.04 -9.73
CA VAL A 23 -5.85 8.81 -10.67
C VAL A 23 -4.50 8.83 -9.93
N ALA A 24 -4.27 9.77 -9.01
CA ALA A 24 -3.06 9.82 -8.20
C ALA A 24 -2.87 8.53 -7.38
N THR A 25 -3.95 8.05 -6.74
CA THR A 25 -3.91 6.82 -5.95
C THR A 25 -3.69 5.59 -6.84
N THR A 26 -4.27 5.58 -8.04
CA THR A 26 -4.03 4.50 -9.03
C THR A 26 -2.56 4.45 -9.42
N ILE A 27 -1.96 5.58 -9.81
CA ILE A 27 -0.54 5.67 -10.17
C ILE A 27 0.34 5.24 -8.98
N ASN A 28 0.05 5.73 -7.78
CA ASN A 28 0.78 5.40 -6.56
C ASN A 28 0.86 3.89 -6.31
N TYR A 29 -0.25 3.18 -6.48
CA TYR A 29 -0.28 1.72 -6.31
C TYR A 29 0.37 0.97 -7.47
N MET A 30 0.35 1.51 -8.69
CA MET A 30 1.11 0.96 -9.82
C MET A 30 2.62 1.10 -9.57
N ASP A 31 3.11 2.29 -9.21
CA ASP A 31 4.52 2.55 -8.90
C ASP A 31 5.09 1.59 -7.86
N ARG A 32 4.31 1.34 -6.80
CA ARG A 32 4.69 0.43 -5.73
C ARG A 32 4.93 -0.99 -6.21
N GLN A 33 4.19 -1.43 -7.22
CA GLN A 33 4.26 -2.78 -7.76
C GLN A 33 5.28 -2.96 -8.89
N VAL A 34 5.85 -1.88 -9.46
CA VAL A 34 6.81 -2.02 -10.57
C VAL A 34 7.94 -2.98 -10.21
N LEU A 35 8.56 -2.80 -9.04
CA LEU A 35 9.65 -3.68 -8.62
C LEU A 35 9.17 -5.12 -8.40
N SER A 36 8.05 -5.34 -7.72
CA SER A 36 7.56 -6.69 -7.41
C SER A 36 7.22 -7.51 -8.66
N LEU A 37 6.78 -6.83 -9.72
CA LEU A 37 6.41 -7.44 -11.00
C LEU A 37 7.59 -7.63 -11.96
N THR A 38 8.73 -6.95 -11.72
CA THR A 38 9.88 -6.99 -12.63
C THR A 38 11.13 -7.63 -12.02
N TRP A 39 11.27 -7.66 -10.69
CA TRP A 39 12.54 -8.05 -10.08
C TRP A 39 12.96 -9.49 -10.40
N LYS A 40 12.04 -10.47 -10.30
CA LYS A 40 12.39 -11.88 -10.40
C LYS A 40 12.79 -12.27 -11.82
N ASP A 41 12.00 -11.79 -12.81
CA ASP A 41 12.12 -12.23 -14.19
C ASP A 41 13.06 -11.36 -15.02
N PHE A 42 13.31 -10.10 -14.60
CA PHE A 42 14.08 -9.13 -15.37
C PHE A 42 15.33 -8.64 -14.62
N ILE A 43 15.18 -8.18 -13.36
CA ILE A 43 16.24 -7.47 -12.62
C ILE A 43 17.21 -8.45 -11.94
N ALA A 44 16.70 -9.49 -11.28
CA ALA A 44 17.53 -10.44 -10.56
C ALA A 44 18.54 -11.18 -11.45
N PRO A 45 18.19 -11.61 -12.68
CA PRO A 45 19.19 -12.21 -13.59
C PRO A 45 20.29 -11.25 -14.00
N GLU A 46 20.00 -9.94 -14.13
CA GLU A 46 20.98 -8.92 -14.54
C GLU A 46 21.99 -8.61 -13.42
N PHE A 47 21.53 -8.52 -12.17
CA PHE A 47 22.35 -8.14 -11.02
C PHE A 47 22.72 -9.31 -10.10
N HIS A 48 22.41 -10.54 -10.45
CA HIS A 48 22.64 -11.73 -9.64
C HIS A 48 21.99 -11.68 -8.24
N TRP A 49 20.81 -11.04 -8.13
CA TRP A 49 20.11 -10.90 -6.86
C TRP A 49 19.59 -12.24 -6.35
N THR A 50 19.75 -12.42 -5.06
CA THR A 50 19.07 -13.46 -4.27
C THR A 50 17.72 -12.95 -3.75
N ASP A 51 16.89 -13.84 -3.27
CA ASP A 51 15.65 -13.45 -2.58
C ASP A 51 15.93 -12.58 -1.34
N ASN A 52 17.08 -12.79 -0.67
CA ASN A 52 17.51 -11.94 0.45
C ASN A 52 17.80 -10.51 0.04
N ASP A 53 18.34 -10.28 -1.15
CA ASP A 53 18.60 -8.95 -1.70
C ASP A 53 17.30 -8.20 -1.95
N TYR A 54 16.36 -8.84 -2.63
CA TYR A 54 15.02 -8.29 -2.83
C TYR A 54 14.28 -8.06 -1.51
N GLY A 55 14.34 -9.03 -0.59
CA GLY A 55 13.77 -8.90 0.76
C GLY A 55 14.34 -7.71 1.53
N THR A 56 15.63 -7.41 1.35
CA THR A 56 16.28 -6.23 1.96
C THR A 56 15.75 -4.92 1.38
N ILE A 57 15.64 -4.84 0.05
CA ILE A 57 15.13 -3.63 -0.64
C ILE A 57 13.68 -3.34 -0.22
N THR A 58 12.83 -4.36 -0.20
CA THR A 58 11.41 -4.21 0.19
C THR A 58 11.25 -3.91 1.69
N ALA A 59 12.10 -4.48 2.54
CA ALA A 59 12.13 -4.21 3.97
C ALA A 59 12.49 -2.73 4.25
N ILE A 60 13.54 -2.21 3.61
CA ILE A 60 13.95 -0.81 3.75
C ILE A 60 12.86 0.15 3.25
N PHE A 61 12.21 -0.17 2.13
CA PHE A 61 11.05 0.59 1.66
C PHE A 61 9.95 0.66 2.73
N SER A 62 9.59 -0.48 3.32
CA SER A 62 8.55 -0.55 4.34
C SER A 62 8.89 0.28 5.58
N MET A 63 10.15 0.23 6.03
CA MET A 63 10.61 1.02 7.17
C MET A 63 10.63 2.52 6.86
N ALA A 64 11.17 2.91 5.69
CA ALA A 64 11.19 4.31 5.26
C ALA A 64 9.76 4.87 5.14
N TYR A 65 8.86 4.12 4.50
CA TYR A 65 7.46 4.50 4.37
C TYR A 65 6.78 4.69 5.74
N ALA A 66 7.00 3.77 6.68
CA ALA A 66 6.43 3.84 8.02
C ALA A 66 6.90 5.09 8.79
N ILE A 67 8.20 5.40 8.70
CA ILE A 67 8.77 6.62 9.32
C ILE A 67 8.17 7.87 8.67
N CYS A 68 8.14 7.91 7.34
CA CYS A 68 7.63 9.07 6.60
C CYS A 68 6.13 9.33 6.88
N MET A 69 5.33 8.29 7.07
CA MET A 69 3.90 8.42 7.41
C MET A 69 3.65 9.20 8.71
N LEU A 70 4.57 9.16 9.68
CA LEU A 70 4.45 9.95 10.92
C LEU A 70 4.51 11.46 10.67
N PHE A 71 5.20 11.89 9.62
CA PHE A 71 5.46 13.28 9.33
C PHE A 71 4.69 13.83 8.12
N ALA A 72 4.22 12.94 7.24
CA ALA A 72 3.60 13.31 5.97
C ALA A 72 2.38 14.23 6.14
N GLY A 73 1.51 13.97 7.12
CA GLY A 73 0.36 14.83 7.40
C GLY A 73 0.78 16.24 7.82
N LYS A 74 1.75 16.36 8.72
CA LYS A 74 2.29 17.66 9.16
C LYS A 74 2.97 18.41 8.02
N PHE A 75 3.66 17.70 7.14
CA PHE A 75 4.28 18.29 5.94
C PHE A 75 3.23 18.90 5.02
N VAL A 76 2.15 18.17 4.71
CA VAL A 76 1.05 18.66 3.87
C VAL A 76 0.33 19.84 4.54
N ASP A 77 0.20 19.84 5.87
CA ASP A 77 -0.40 20.95 6.61
C ASP A 77 0.47 22.20 6.56
N TRP A 78 1.77 22.05 6.72
CA TRP A 78 2.73 23.14 6.68
C TRP A 78 2.86 23.77 5.29
N MET A 79 2.97 22.95 4.23
CA MET A 79 3.12 23.42 2.85
C MET A 79 1.81 23.92 2.25
N GLY A 80 0.66 23.55 2.82
CA GLY A 80 -0.66 23.70 2.23
C GLY A 80 -0.93 22.63 1.15
N THR A 81 -2.21 22.35 0.91
CA THR A 81 -2.66 21.21 0.08
C THR A 81 -2.07 21.21 -1.33
N LYS A 82 -2.13 22.36 -2.05
CA LYS A 82 -1.61 22.45 -3.43
C LYS A 82 -0.13 22.08 -3.53
N LYS A 83 0.69 22.80 -2.75
CA LYS A 83 2.15 22.62 -2.80
C LYS A 83 2.59 21.32 -2.14
N GLY A 84 2.01 20.96 -1.01
CA GLY A 84 2.34 19.72 -0.29
C GLY A 84 2.11 18.49 -1.14
N TYR A 85 0.99 18.45 -1.87
CA TYR A 85 0.71 17.34 -2.78
C TYR A 85 1.64 17.33 -4.00
N LEU A 86 1.92 18.48 -4.61
CA LEU A 86 2.89 18.59 -5.70
C LEU A 86 4.27 18.07 -5.29
N TRP A 87 4.78 18.47 -4.13
CA TRP A 87 6.07 18.00 -3.64
C TRP A 87 6.07 16.49 -3.34
N ALA A 88 5.00 15.97 -2.76
CA ALA A 88 4.88 14.55 -2.50
C ALA A 88 4.96 13.75 -3.82
N ILE A 89 4.18 14.17 -4.85
CA ILE A 89 4.18 13.49 -6.15
C ILE A 89 5.51 13.69 -6.90
N PHE A 90 6.11 14.87 -6.84
CA PHE A 90 7.42 15.12 -7.43
C PHE A 90 8.48 14.17 -6.87
N ILE A 91 8.56 14.07 -5.53
CA ILE A 91 9.55 13.23 -4.86
C ILE A 91 9.33 11.76 -5.21
N TRP A 92 8.09 11.27 -5.19
CA TRP A 92 7.83 9.87 -5.53
C TRP A 92 8.13 9.60 -7.01
N SER A 93 7.74 10.51 -7.93
CA SER A 93 8.01 10.33 -9.37
C SER A 93 9.52 10.33 -9.67
N VAL A 94 10.28 11.20 -9.01
CA VAL A 94 11.76 11.18 -9.07
C VAL A 94 12.28 9.85 -8.52
N GLY A 95 11.78 9.38 -7.37
CA GLY A 95 12.16 8.10 -6.79
C GLY A 95 11.83 6.92 -7.70
N ALA A 96 10.66 6.92 -8.34
CA ALA A 96 10.27 5.90 -9.32
C ALA A 96 11.22 5.88 -10.52
N CYS A 97 11.45 7.03 -11.16
CA CYS A 97 12.36 7.15 -12.30
C CYS A 97 13.83 6.86 -11.93
N ALA A 98 14.25 7.17 -10.70
CA ALA A 98 15.61 6.90 -10.24
C ALA A 98 15.95 5.39 -10.23
N HIS A 99 14.97 4.52 -10.07
CA HIS A 99 15.19 3.07 -10.20
C HIS A 99 15.75 2.70 -11.57
N ALA A 100 15.30 3.37 -12.64
CA ALA A 100 15.81 3.09 -13.99
C ALA A 100 17.30 3.44 -14.14
N ALA A 101 17.80 4.41 -13.37
CA ALA A 101 19.21 4.77 -13.39
C ALA A 101 20.11 3.77 -12.63
N CYS A 102 19.54 2.91 -11.76
CA CYS A 102 20.33 1.99 -10.94
C CYS A 102 21.15 1.01 -11.79
N GLY A 103 20.62 0.56 -12.93
CA GLY A 103 21.35 -0.31 -13.84
C GLY A 103 22.58 0.35 -14.43
N TRP A 104 22.40 1.53 -14.97
CA TRP A 104 23.49 2.33 -15.53
C TRP A 104 24.56 2.70 -14.48
N LEU A 105 24.13 3.12 -13.28
CA LEU A 105 25.03 3.44 -12.18
C LEU A 105 25.82 2.22 -11.73
N THR A 106 25.19 1.07 -11.56
CA THR A 106 25.88 -0.18 -11.17
C THR A 106 26.94 -0.55 -12.20
N MET A 107 26.59 -0.50 -13.47
CA MET A 107 27.52 -0.79 -14.58
C MET A 107 28.77 0.09 -14.52
N HIS A 108 28.61 1.41 -14.31
CA HIS A 108 29.72 2.34 -14.24
C HIS A 108 30.58 2.19 -12.99
N ILE A 109 29.94 1.94 -11.82
CA ILE A 109 30.66 1.78 -10.54
C ILE A 109 31.49 0.48 -10.56
N GLU A 110 30.95 -0.61 -11.11
CA GLU A 110 31.61 -1.90 -11.17
C GLU A 110 32.54 -2.04 -12.40
N GLY A 111 32.57 -1.04 -13.30
CA GLY A 111 33.48 -0.98 -14.43
C GLY A 111 33.14 -1.88 -15.60
N TYR A 112 31.84 -2.09 -15.86
CA TYR A 112 31.36 -2.86 -17.01
C TYR A 112 30.93 -1.96 -18.16
N ASP A 113 31.16 -2.40 -19.41
CA ASP A 113 30.82 -1.65 -20.63
C ASP A 113 29.35 -1.83 -21.04
N SER A 114 28.65 -2.86 -20.54
CA SER A 114 27.26 -3.13 -20.89
C SER A 114 26.54 -3.98 -19.83
N ALA A 115 25.22 -3.87 -19.77
CA ALA A 115 24.37 -4.72 -18.93
C ALA A 115 24.53 -6.22 -19.28
N ALA A 116 24.73 -6.55 -20.57
CA ALA A 116 24.99 -7.91 -21.00
C ALA A 116 26.31 -8.46 -20.40
N ALA A 117 27.33 -7.62 -20.26
CA ALA A 117 28.58 -8.02 -19.63
C ALA A 117 28.41 -8.35 -18.13
N MET A 118 27.54 -7.62 -17.42
CA MET A 118 27.20 -7.95 -16.02
C MET A 118 26.44 -9.28 -15.91
N THR A 119 25.48 -9.51 -16.80
CA THR A 119 24.61 -10.72 -16.78
C THR A 119 25.41 -12.01 -16.97
N VAL A 120 26.48 -12.01 -17.75
CA VAL A 120 27.28 -13.23 -18.03
C VAL A 120 28.34 -13.52 -16.96
N VAL A 121 28.47 -12.67 -15.95
CA VAL A 121 29.39 -12.91 -14.83
C VAL A 121 28.98 -14.19 -14.11
N LYS A 122 29.97 -15.01 -13.74
CA LYS A 122 29.71 -16.29 -13.05
C LYS A 122 29.02 -16.04 -11.70
N THR A 123 27.81 -16.55 -11.55
CA THR A 123 27.06 -16.50 -10.29
C THR A 123 27.88 -17.06 -9.15
N GLY A 124 27.87 -16.38 -8.00
CA GLY A 124 28.64 -16.76 -6.80
C GLY A 124 30.11 -16.32 -6.83
N SER A 125 30.58 -15.65 -7.89
CA SER A 125 31.89 -15.03 -7.92
C SER A 125 31.93 -13.73 -7.09
N ALA A 126 33.14 -13.25 -6.72
CA ALA A 126 33.31 -11.97 -6.07
C ALA A 126 32.77 -10.79 -6.91
N ALA A 127 32.91 -10.88 -8.24
CA ALA A 127 32.38 -9.88 -9.17
C ALA A 127 30.84 -9.88 -9.16
N ALA A 128 30.17 -11.03 -9.21
CA ALA A 128 28.72 -11.10 -9.10
C ALA A 128 28.21 -10.55 -7.75
N LEU A 129 28.94 -10.82 -6.66
CA LEU A 129 28.61 -10.25 -5.34
C LEU A 129 28.78 -8.72 -5.31
N GLY A 130 29.82 -8.17 -5.97
CA GLY A 130 30.00 -6.73 -6.13
C GLY A 130 28.82 -6.10 -6.86
N ILE A 131 28.45 -6.63 -8.04
CA ILE A 131 27.30 -6.17 -8.83
C ILE A 131 26.01 -6.19 -7.98
N ALA A 132 25.73 -7.32 -7.30
CA ALA A 132 24.55 -7.45 -6.47
C ALA A 132 24.56 -6.41 -5.33
N THR A 133 25.65 -6.28 -4.60
CA THR A 133 25.75 -5.35 -3.46
C THR A 133 25.56 -3.91 -3.89
N THR A 134 26.24 -3.47 -4.94
CA THR A 134 26.17 -2.09 -5.45
C THR A 134 24.75 -1.78 -5.92
N SER A 135 24.15 -2.66 -6.74
CA SER A 135 22.77 -2.46 -7.21
C SER A 135 21.75 -2.45 -6.07
N VAL A 136 21.87 -3.32 -5.07
CA VAL A 136 20.99 -3.35 -3.90
C VAL A 136 21.01 -2.02 -3.16
N TYR A 137 22.19 -1.44 -2.89
CA TYR A 137 22.27 -0.13 -2.23
C TYR A 137 21.63 0.99 -3.06
N LEU A 138 21.82 0.99 -4.37
CA LEU A 138 21.21 1.98 -5.25
C LEU A 138 19.69 1.85 -5.27
N PHE A 139 19.16 0.62 -5.38
CA PHE A 139 17.72 0.37 -5.32
C PHE A 139 17.15 0.70 -3.94
N MET A 140 17.84 0.44 -2.85
CA MET A 140 17.42 0.86 -1.50
C MET A 140 17.31 2.39 -1.40
N ALA A 141 18.27 3.13 -1.94
CA ALA A 141 18.23 4.59 -1.96
C ALA A 141 17.04 5.12 -2.79
N ALA A 142 16.84 4.59 -4.00
CA ALA A 142 15.70 4.95 -4.85
C ALA A 142 14.36 4.62 -4.18
N ARG A 143 14.27 3.47 -3.50
CA ARG A 143 13.08 3.05 -2.72
C ARG A 143 12.82 3.96 -1.52
N ALA A 144 13.85 4.44 -0.83
CA ALA A 144 13.69 5.37 0.27
C ALA A 144 13.14 6.73 -0.22
N VAL A 145 13.63 7.23 -1.36
CA VAL A 145 13.08 8.44 -2.00
C VAL A 145 11.64 8.24 -2.43
N LEU A 146 11.32 7.09 -3.05
CA LEU A 146 9.95 6.74 -3.43
C LEU A 146 9.03 6.74 -2.20
N ALA A 147 9.42 6.07 -1.12
CA ALA A 147 8.66 5.98 0.12
C ALA A 147 8.37 7.36 0.74
N LEU A 148 9.35 8.27 0.71
CA LEU A 148 9.21 9.64 1.21
C LEU A 148 8.09 10.40 0.47
N GLY A 149 8.04 10.28 -0.84
CA GLY A 149 7.01 10.93 -1.65
C GLY A 149 5.64 10.25 -1.49
N GLU A 150 5.59 8.91 -1.60
CA GLU A 150 4.35 8.14 -1.53
C GLU A 150 3.59 8.33 -0.21
N ALA A 151 4.31 8.51 0.91
CA ALA A 151 3.69 8.73 2.21
C ALA A 151 2.79 9.97 2.26
N GLY A 152 3.03 10.97 1.39
CA GLY A 152 2.23 12.20 1.30
C GLY A 152 0.90 12.04 0.57
N ASN A 153 0.69 10.98 -0.21
CA ASN A 153 -0.49 10.82 -1.06
C ASN A 153 -1.81 10.83 -0.26
N PHE A 154 -1.95 9.92 0.69
CA PHE A 154 -3.19 9.79 1.48
C PHE A 154 -3.51 11.03 2.34
N PRO A 155 -2.57 11.61 3.10
CA PRO A 155 -2.82 12.84 3.83
C PRO A 155 -3.28 13.99 2.94
N ALA A 156 -2.65 14.18 1.77
CA ALA A 156 -3.02 15.22 0.83
C ALA A 156 -4.40 14.98 0.21
N ALA A 157 -4.72 13.73 -0.16
CA ALA A 157 -6.02 13.37 -0.70
C ALA A 157 -7.16 13.57 0.31
N ILE A 158 -6.96 13.16 1.56
CA ILE A 158 -7.94 13.36 2.64
C ILE A 158 -8.16 14.86 2.89
N LYS A 159 -7.09 15.65 2.90
CA LYS A 159 -7.18 17.10 3.08
C LYS A 159 -7.92 17.79 1.93
N THR A 160 -7.62 17.42 0.68
CA THR A 160 -8.35 17.91 -0.50
C THR A 160 -9.84 17.58 -0.40
N THR A 161 -10.18 16.36 0.00
CA THR A 161 -11.58 15.95 0.20
C THR A 161 -12.24 16.78 1.31
N ALA A 162 -11.54 17.09 2.39
CA ALA A 162 -12.07 17.92 3.46
C ALA A 162 -12.30 19.38 3.02
N GLU A 163 -11.49 19.89 2.09
CA GLU A 163 -11.64 21.25 1.54
C GLU A 163 -12.78 21.38 0.52
N TYR A 164 -13.05 20.32 -0.26
CA TYR A 164 -14.01 20.36 -1.37
C TYR A 164 -15.37 19.74 -1.07
N PHE A 165 -15.52 19.04 0.06
CA PHE A 165 -16.77 18.34 0.38
C PHE A 165 -17.28 18.64 1.78
N PRO A 166 -18.62 18.88 1.91
CA PRO A 166 -19.25 18.95 3.20
C PRO A 166 -19.14 17.59 3.93
N LYS A 167 -19.25 17.60 5.26
CA LYS A 167 -19.05 16.40 6.11
C LYS A 167 -19.86 15.19 5.66
N LYS A 168 -21.11 15.40 5.19
CA LYS A 168 -22.00 14.33 4.74
C LYS A 168 -21.49 13.56 3.53
N ASP A 169 -20.72 14.21 2.63
CA ASP A 169 -20.26 13.62 1.36
C ASP A 169 -18.81 13.14 1.41
N ARG A 170 -18.02 13.52 2.43
CA ARG A 170 -16.59 13.20 2.54
C ARG A 170 -16.33 11.70 2.51
N ALA A 171 -17.15 10.90 3.18
CA ALA A 171 -16.99 9.45 3.21
C ALA A 171 -17.14 8.84 1.81
N PHE A 172 -18.11 9.32 1.04
CA PHE A 172 -18.33 8.85 -0.33
C PHE A 172 -17.19 9.27 -1.27
N ALA A 173 -16.75 10.54 -1.21
CA ALA A 173 -15.61 11.03 -1.99
C ALA A 173 -14.32 10.25 -1.66
N THR A 174 -14.08 9.97 -0.38
CA THR A 174 -12.95 9.15 0.09
C THR A 174 -13.01 7.73 -0.45
N SER A 175 -14.18 7.12 -0.48
CA SER A 175 -14.34 5.76 -1.02
C SER A 175 -14.00 5.67 -2.50
N ILE A 176 -14.33 6.73 -3.29
CA ILE A 176 -14.01 6.77 -4.71
C ILE A 176 -12.49 6.84 -4.93
N PHE A 177 -11.79 7.77 -4.27
CA PHE A 177 -10.35 7.83 -4.50
C PHE A 177 -9.61 6.61 -3.95
N ASN A 178 -10.07 6.01 -2.86
CA ASN A 178 -9.52 4.75 -2.34
C ASN A 178 -9.70 3.58 -3.34
N ALA A 179 -10.77 3.59 -4.13
CA ALA A 179 -10.96 2.59 -5.20
C ALA A 179 -9.83 2.64 -6.24
N GLY A 180 -9.13 3.78 -6.38
CA GLY A 180 -7.93 3.90 -7.20
C GLY A 180 -6.83 2.92 -6.81
N ALA A 181 -6.70 2.58 -5.52
CA ALA A 181 -5.75 1.57 -5.06
C ALA A 181 -6.04 0.19 -5.65
N SER A 182 -7.32 -0.20 -5.70
CA SER A 182 -7.74 -1.47 -6.31
C SER A 182 -7.53 -1.49 -7.82
N VAL A 183 -7.84 -0.37 -8.49
CA VAL A 183 -7.62 -0.24 -9.93
C VAL A 183 -6.13 -0.29 -10.25
N GLY A 184 -5.28 0.39 -9.47
CA GLY A 184 -3.82 0.32 -9.61
C GLY A 184 -3.28 -1.09 -9.40
N ALA A 185 -3.77 -1.80 -8.39
CA ALA A 185 -3.38 -3.18 -8.10
C ALA A 185 -3.76 -4.17 -9.22
N LEU A 186 -4.87 -3.93 -9.92
CA LEU A 186 -5.30 -4.74 -11.07
C LEU A 186 -4.61 -4.33 -12.39
N ALA A 187 -4.37 -3.02 -12.59
CA ALA A 187 -3.75 -2.51 -13.80
C ALA A 187 -2.24 -2.82 -13.86
N ALA A 188 -1.56 -2.81 -12.72
CA ALA A 188 -0.11 -3.04 -12.65
C ALA A 188 0.32 -4.38 -13.28
N PRO A 189 -0.20 -5.55 -12.86
CA PRO A 189 0.19 -6.82 -13.47
C PRO A 189 -0.23 -6.95 -14.95
N ALA A 190 -1.26 -6.23 -15.38
CA ALA A 190 -1.70 -6.23 -16.77
C ALA A 190 -0.84 -5.34 -17.69
N THR A 191 -0.06 -4.42 -17.14
CA THR A 191 0.68 -3.42 -17.94
C THR A 191 2.19 -3.51 -17.77
N ILE A 192 2.68 -3.55 -16.52
CA ILE A 192 4.10 -3.41 -16.20
C ILE A 192 4.98 -4.51 -16.79
N PRO A 193 4.65 -5.82 -16.64
CA PRO A 193 5.47 -6.87 -17.22
C PRO A 193 5.47 -6.86 -18.75
N LEU A 194 4.34 -6.43 -19.37
CA LEU A 194 4.26 -6.29 -20.82
C LEU A 194 5.14 -5.16 -21.33
N LEU A 195 5.17 -4.02 -20.62
CA LEU A 195 6.08 -2.93 -20.93
C LEU A 195 7.54 -3.40 -20.85
N ALA A 196 7.92 -4.04 -19.75
CA ALA A 196 9.28 -4.56 -19.57
C ALA A 196 9.66 -5.54 -20.69
N GLN A 197 8.79 -6.49 -21.02
CA GLN A 197 9.03 -7.45 -22.08
C GLN A 197 9.12 -6.78 -23.46
N HIS A 198 8.26 -5.81 -23.75
CA HIS A 198 8.25 -5.08 -25.00
C HIS A 198 9.58 -4.36 -25.25
N PHE A 199 10.06 -3.58 -24.26
CA PHE A 199 11.31 -2.83 -24.39
C PHE A 199 12.53 -3.74 -24.37
N LYS A 200 12.51 -4.83 -23.62
CA LYS A 200 13.54 -5.87 -23.68
C LYS A 200 13.67 -6.46 -25.08
N ASN A 201 12.55 -6.76 -25.74
CA ASN A 201 12.53 -7.29 -27.11
C ASN A 201 13.04 -6.28 -28.15
N GLN A 202 12.94 -4.98 -27.85
CA GLN A 202 13.53 -3.91 -28.67
C GLN A 202 15.02 -3.67 -28.42
N GLY A 203 15.61 -4.38 -27.45
CA GLY A 203 17.02 -4.19 -27.06
C GLY A 203 17.28 -2.92 -26.26
N ILE A 204 16.27 -2.36 -25.61
CA ILE A 204 16.40 -1.16 -24.77
C ILE A 204 16.66 -1.60 -23.32
N GLY A 205 17.92 -1.69 -22.92
CA GLY A 205 18.36 -2.14 -21.61
C GLY A 205 17.86 -3.54 -21.27
N GLY A 206 17.58 -3.79 -20.00
CA GLY A 206 16.86 -4.98 -19.52
C GLY A 206 15.35 -4.93 -19.77
N GLY A 207 14.83 -3.78 -20.26
CA GLY A 207 13.43 -3.50 -20.51
C GLY A 207 12.65 -3.03 -19.27
N TRP A 208 13.08 -3.46 -18.09
CA TRP A 208 12.46 -3.11 -16.83
C TRP A 208 12.61 -1.62 -16.46
N GLU A 209 13.68 -0.98 -16.89
CA GLU A 209 13.97 0.44 -16.68
C GLU A 209 12.84 1.32 -17.25
N MET A 210 12.38 0.97 -18.45
CA MET A 210 11.31 1.71 -19.12
C MET A 210 9.97 1.59 -18.38
N SER A 211 9.72 0.49 -17.67
CA SER A 211 8.54 0.38 -16.81
C SER A 211 8.59 1.40 -15.65
N PHE A 212 9.73 1.57 -15.00
CA PHE A 212 9.91 2.58 -13.97
C PHE A 212 9.78 4.01 -14.51
N ILE A 213 10.38 4.28 -15.67
CA ILE A 213 10.31 5.61 -16.31
C ILE A 213 8.87 5.94 -16.70
N ILE A 214 8.17 5.04 -17.37
CA ILE A 214 6.81 5.31 -17.87
C ILE A 214 5.83 5.50 -16.72
N ILE A 215 5.83 4.58 -15.76
CA ILE A 215 4.89 4.68 -14.62
C ILE A 215 5.26 5.90 -13.75
N GLY A 216 6.53 6.12 -13.44
CA GLY A 216 6.96 7.30 -12.68
C GLY A 216 6.67 8.62 -13.40
N ALA A 217 6.79 8.66 -14.75
CA ALA A 217 6.45 9.82 -15.56
C ALA A 217 4.95 10.18 -15.54
N LEU A 218 4.06 9.21 -15.31
CA LEU A 218 2.63 9.49 -15.13
C LEU A 218 2.39 10.42 -13.93
N GLY A 219 3.21 10.35 -12.89
CA GLY A 219 3.13 11.27 -11.76
C GLY A 219 3.46 12.71 -12.18
N PHE A 220 4.49 12.94 -13.01
CA PHE A 220 4.80 14.27 -13.53
C PHE A 220 3.69 14.80 -14.45
N LEU A 221 3.08 13.94 -15.28
CA LEU A 221 1.93 14.31 -16.09
C LEU A 221 0.75 14.72 -15.20
N TRP A 222 0.48 13.95 -14.15
CA TRP A 222 -0.57 14.26 -13.18
C TRP A 222 -0.34 15.61 -12.49
N MET A 223 0.92 15.93 -12.15
CA MET A 223 1.28 17.24 -11.57
C MET A 223 0.85 18.40 -12.47
N GLY A 224 1.01 18.25 -13.80
CA GLY A 224 0.52 19.23 -14.77
C GLY A 224 -0.99 19.51 -14.59
N PHE A 225 -1.80 18.45 -14.58
CA PHE A 225 -3.23 18.60 -14.34
C PHE A 225 -3.54 19.25 -12.98
N TRP A 226 -2.83 18.85 -11.91
CA TRP A 226 -3.03 19.40 -10.59
C TRP A 226 -2.73 20.91 -10.50
N ILE A 227 -1.66 21.36 -11.13
CA ILE A 227 -1.28 22.79 -11.16
C ILE A 227 -2.39 23.65 -11.75
N PHE A 228 -3.01 23.19 -12.85
CA PHE A 228 -4.02 23.95 -13.57
C PHE A 228 -5.43 23.78 -13.00
N MET A 229 -5.76 22.63 -12.42
CA MET A 229 -7.12 22.32 -11.99
C MET A 229 -7.38 22.59 -10.52
N TYR A 230 -6.37 22.47 -9.65
CA TYR A 230 -6.56 22.65 -8.22
C TYR A 230 -6.25 24.08 -7.79
N ASP A 231 -7.22 24.70 -7.14
CA ASP A 231 -7.10 25.85 -6.26
C ASP A 231 -8.02 25.64 -5.04
N LYS A 232 -7.86 26.44 -3.98
CA LYS A 232 -8.82 26.40 -2.88
C LYS A 232 -10.21 26.73 -3.42
N PRO A 233 -11.31 26.11 -2.93
CA PRO A 233 -12.66 26.36 -3.47
C PRO A 233 -13.02 27.82 -3.62
N GLU A 234 -12.60 28.68 -2.66
CA GLU A 234 -12.86 30.10 -2.64
C GLU A 234 -12.10 30.87 -3.73
N LYS A 235 -11.01 30.32 -4.23
CA LYS A 235 -10.14 30.92 -5.25
C LYS A 235 -10.28 30.27 -6.61
N SER A 236 -11.00 29.16 -6.67
CA SER A 236 -11.18 28.40 -7.90
C SER A 236 -12.10 29.13 -8.87
N LYS A 237 -11.62 29.33 -10.11
CA LYS A 237 -12.40 29.89 -11.20
C LYS A 237 -13.52 28.97 -11.71
N HIS A 238 -13.46 27.70 -11.31
CA HIS A 238 -14.36 26.65 -11.79
C HIS A 238 -15.49 26.35 -10.80
N VAL A 239 -15.40 26.83 -9.57
CA VAL A 239 -16.42 26.67 -8.52
C VAL A 239 -17.30 27.92 -8.53
N ASN A 240 -18.60 27.77 -8.87
CA ASN A 240 -19.55 28.86 -8.81
C ASN A 240 -20.09 29.10 -7.39
N ALA A 241 -20.83 30.18 -7.20
CA ALA A 241 -21.35 30.57 -5.89
C ALA A 241 -22.25 29.49 -5.27
N ALA A 242 -23.08 28.83 -6.06
CA ALA A 242 -23.97 27.76 -5.59
C ALA A 242 -23.18 26.50 -5.09
N GLU A 243 -22.10 26.16 -5.78
CA GLU A 243 -21.25 25.05 -5.34
C GLU A 243 -20.43 25.42 -4.10
N LEU A 244 -19.93 26.67 -4.03
CA LEU A 244 -19.20 27.16 -2.86
C LEU A 244 -20.07 27.17 -1.61
N GLU A 245 -21.33 27.64 -1.72
CA GLU A 245 -22.32 27.56 -0.63
C GLU A 245 -22.55 26.11 -0.19
N TYR A 246 -22.69 25.20 -1.15
CA TYR A 246 -22.84 23.77 -0.85
C TYR A 246 -21.62 23.19 -0.11
N ILE A 247 -20.41 23.53 -0.53
CA ILE A 247 -19.17 23.07 0.12
C ILE A 247 -19.10 23.55 1.57
N ARG A 248 -19.51 24.80 1.80
CA ARG A 248 -19.43 25.50 3.08
C ARG A 248 -20.65 25.31 4.00
N GLN A 249 -21.65 24.52 3.61
CA GLN A 249 -22.89 24.36 4.39
C GLN A 249 -22.67 23.92 5.85
N ASP A 250 -21.51 23.32 6.15
CA ASP A 250 -21.15 22.92 7.51
C ASP A 250 -20.43 24.03 8.30
N ASP A 251 -19.98 25.10 7.64
CA ASP A 251 -19.24 26.19 8.28
C ASP A 251 -20.20 27.19 8.95
N GLU A 252 -21.43 27.33 8.42
CA GLU A 252 -22.47 28.19 8.99
C GLU A 252 -23.01 27.70 10.35
N ASN A 253 -22.82 26.40 10.65
CA ASN A 253 -23.22 25.80 11.94
C ASN A 253 -22.08 25.74 12.98
N GLN A 254 -20.90 26.26 12.66
CA GLN A 254 -19.85 26.48 13.63
C GLN A 254 -19.96 27.96 14.04
N GLU A 255 -20.50 28.23 15.23
CA GLU A 255 -20.25 29.48 15.95
C GLU A 255 -18.78 29.85 15.74
N ALA A 256 -18.51 31.13 15.43
CA ALA A 256 -17.19 31.62 15.05
C ALA A 256 -16.11 30.96 15.91
N PRO A 257 -15.00 30.50 15.33
CA PRO A 257 -13.99 29.82 16.10
C PRO A 257 -13.56 30.76 17.23
N GLU A 258 -13.98 30.42 18.47
CA GLU A 258 -13.33 30.96 19.64
C GLU A 258 -11.84 30.80 19.41
N ASP A 259 -11.19 31.94 19.38
CA ASP A 259 -9.76 32.19 19.31
C ASP A 259 -8.88 31.01 18.84
N THR A 260 -8.20 31.22 17.72
CA THR A 260 -7.09 30.40 17.20
C THR A 260 -5.95 30.19 18.22
N LYS A 261 -6.16 30.48 19.48
CA LYS A 261 -5.23 30.27 20.58
C LYS A 261 -5.38 28.92 21.30
N ASP A 262 -6.51 28.22 21.13
CA ASP A 262 -6.74 26.90 21.72
C ASP A 262 -6.79 25.75 20.69
N ARG A 263 -5.92 25.76 19.68
CA ARG A 263 -5.39 24.49 19.17
C ARG A 263 -4.50 23.91 20.27
N LYS A 264 -5.12 23.42 21.35
CA LYS A 264 -4.49 22.50 22.29
C LYS A 264 -3.82 21.44 21.42
N GLY A 265 -2.50 21.39 21.53
CA GLY A 265 -1.63 20.67 20.61
C GLY A 265 -2.09 19.24 20.38
N SER A 266 -1.76 18.71 19.20
CA SER A 266 -1.94 17.30 18.85
C SER A 266 -1.71 16.42 20.09
N PHE A 267 -2.64 15.52 20.36
CA PHE A 267 -2.57 14.63 21.54
C PHE A 267 -1.16 14.08 21.70
N PRO A 268 -0.46 14.28 22.84
CA PRO A 268 0.96 13.94 22.95
C PRO A 268 1.19 12.47 22.65
N ILE A 269 2.10 12.18 21.75
CA ILE A 269 2.40 10.80 21.30
C ILE A 269 2.66 9.88 22.49
N LEU A 270 3.44 10.35 23.47
CA LEU A 270 3.76 9.57 24.68
C LEU A 270 2.53 9.28 25.55
N LYS A 271 1.53 10.17 25.56
CA LYS A 271 0.27 9.94 26.31
C LYS A 271 -0.53 8.79 25.66
N CYS A 272 -0.45 8.61 24.33
CA CYS A 272 -1.15 7.55 23.65
C CYS A 272 -0.76 6.16 24.17
N PHE A 273 0.50 5.93 24.49
CA PHE A 273 0.99 4.61 24.95
C PHE A 273 0.49 4.21 26.36
N LYS A 274 -0.17 5.10 27.08
CA LYS A 274 -0.79 4.78 28.38
C LYS A 274 -2.11 4.01 28.23
N TYR A 275 -2.71 4.01 27.04
CA TYR A 275 -4.02 3.41 26.81
C TYR A 275 -3.91 2.00 26.21
N ARG A 276 -4.63 1.04 26.77
CA ARG A 276 -4.70 -0.34 26.24
C ARG A 276 -5.26 -0.39 24.81
N GLN A 277 -6.13 0.54 24.46
CA GLN A 277 -6.70 0.69 23.12
C GLN A 277 -5.61 0.98 22.08
N THR A 278 -4.60 1.76 22.41
CA THR A 278 -3.43 2.02 21.54
C THR A 278 -2.66 0.73 21.29
N TRP A 279 -2.38 -0.03 22.34
CA TRP A 279 -1.67 -1.31 22.21
C TRP A 279 -2.48 -2.35 21.45
N SER A 280 -3.81 -2.35 21.61
CA SER A 280 -4.71 -3.18 20.81
C SER A 280 -4.60 -2.85 19.32
N PHE A 281 -4.59 -1.56 18.97
CA PHE A 281 -4.43 -1.12 17.59
C PHE A 281 -3.04 -1.44 17.04
N ILE A 282 -1.99 -1.20 17.82
CA ILE A 282 -0.60 -1.57 17.48
C ILE A 282 -0.53 -3.06 17.18
N ALA A 283 -1.07 -3.93 18.04
CA ALA A 283 -1.09 -5.37 17.82
C ALA A 283 -1.84 -5.75 16.55
N GLY A 284 -3.02 -5.16 16.34
CA GLY A 284 -3.81 -5.37 15.11
C GLY A 284 -3.02 -5.04 13.85
N LYS A 285 -2.31 -3.93 13.83
CA LYS A 285 -1.48 -3.51 12.70
C LYS A 285 -0.21 -4.35 12.56
N PHE A 286 0.50 -4.57 13.66
CA PHE A 286 1.76 -5.30 13.66
C PHE A 286 1.62 -6.71 13.12
N PHE A 287 0.65 -7.49 13.59
CA PHE A 287 0.50 -8.88 13.15
C PHE A 287 -0.03 -8.99 11.71
N THR A 288 -0.78 -8.00 11.19
CA THR A 288 -1.51 -8.17 9.94
C THR A 288 -0.93 -7.43 8.73
N ASP A 289 -0.36 -6.23 8.93
CA ASP A 289 0.17 -5.45 7.80
C ASP A 289 1.35 -6.13 7.13
N GLY A 290 2.24 -6.77 7.90
CA GLY A 290 3.36 -7.52 7.33
C GLY A 290 2.91 -8.62 6.38
N VAL A 291 1.82 -9.31 6.70
CA VAL A 291 1.22 -10.36 5.85
C VAL A 291 0.74 -9.78 4.52
N TRP A 292 0.06 -8.65 4.56
CA TRP A 292 -0.40 -7.97 3.33
C TRP A 292 0.77 -7.55 2.44
N TRP A 293 1.79 -6.92 3.02
CA TRP A 293 2.97 -6.50 2.28
C TRP A 293 3.77 -7.69 1.72
N PHE A 294 3.76 -8.83 2.43
CA PHE A 294 4.33 -10.07 1.89
C PHE A 294 3.58 -10.52 0.64
N TYR A 295 2.27 -10.62 0.66
CA TYR A 295 1.50 -11.00 -0.53
C TYR A 295 1.71 -10.02 -1.68
N LEU A 296 1.73 -8.71 -1.40
CA LEU A 296 1.92 -7.67 -2.41
C LEU A 296 3.28 -7.78 -3.11
N PHE A 297 4.33 -8.04 -2.35
CA PHE A 297 5.70 -8.04 -2.90
C PHE A 297 6.13 -9.40 -3.42
N TRP A 298 5.68 -10.49 -2.85
CA TRP A 298 6.19 -11.83 -3.15
C TRP A 298 5.28 -12.70 -4.02
N ALA A 299 4.00 -12.35 -4.21
CA ALA A 299 3.10 -13.17 -5.02
C ALA A 299 3.59 -13.37 -6.47
N PRO A 300 4.11 -12.36 -7.19
CA PRO A 300 4.65 -12.59 -8.53
C PRO A 300 5.84 -13.54 -8.54
N ALA A 301 6.76 -13.39 -7.58
CA ALA A 301 7.92 -14.27 -7.44
C ALA A 301 7.51 -15.70 -7.08
N TYR A 302 6.50 -15.87 -6.23
CA TYR A 302 5.95 -17.18 -5.88
C TYR A 302 5.49 -17.96 -7.12
N PHE A 303 4.72 -17.32 -8.02
CA PHE A 303 4.27 -17.98 -9.25
C PHE A 303 5.41 -18.29 -10.21
N SER A 304 6.41 -17.42 -10.28
CA SER A 304 7.62 -17.66 -11.09
C SER A 304 8.47 -18.80 -10.52
N ASP A 305 8.72 -18.80 -9.21
CA ASP A 305 9.55 -19.80 -8.54
C ASP A 305 8.93 -21.20 -8.50
N GLN A 306 7.64 -21.27 -8.15
CA GLN A 306 6.99 -22.56 -7.88
C GLN A 306 6.39 -23.21 -9.13
N PHE A 307 6.02 -22.42 -10.13
CA PHE A 307 5.31 -22.91 -11.31
C PHE A 307 5.97 -22.52 -12.63
N GLY A 308 7.06 -21.75 -12.60
CA GLY A 308 7.72 -21.26 -13.81
C GLY A 308 6.90 -20.23 -14.61
N TYR A 309 5.80 -19.71 -14.05
CA TYR A 309 4.95 -18.71 -14.71
C TYR A 309 5.49 -17.31 -14.47
N LYS A 310 6.29 -16.82 -15.41
CA LYS A 310 6.81 -15.45 -15.37
C LYS A 310 5.68 -14.44 -15.38
N SER A 311 5.89 -13.32 -14.68
CA SER A 311 4.92 -12.21 -14.62
C SER A 311 4.54 -11.65 -16.00
N SER A 312 5.44 -11.71 -16.97
CA SER A 312 5.23 -11.32 -18.39
C SER A 312 4.52 -12.37 -19.23
N SER A 313 4.34 -13.61 -18.74
CA SER A 313 3.59 -14.65 -19.45
C SER A 313 2.08 -14.44 -19.29
N GLY A 314 1.29 -14.83 -20.30
CA GLY A 314 -0.17 -14.69 -20.22
C GLY A 314 -0.77 -15.38 -19.00
N THR A 315 -0.30 -16.59 -18.65
CA THR A 315 -0.77 -17.33 -17.46
C THR A 315 -0.31 -16.66 -16.18
N GLY A 316 0.97 -16.26 -16.08
CA GLY A 316 1.49 -15.60 -14.87
C GLY A 316 0.75 -14.28 -14.58
N MET A 317 0.52 -13.47 -15.62
CA MET A 317 -0.28 -12.25 -15.53
C MET A 317 -1.71 -12.55 -15.08
N ALA A 318 -2.37 -13.55 -15.66
CA ALA A 318 -3.74 -13.91 -15.32
C ALA A 318 -3.87 -14.39 -13.87
N LEU A 319 -2.91 -15.17 -13.35
CA LEU A 319 -2.87 -15.61 -11.95
C LEU A 319 -2.81 -14.42 -10.99
N ILE A 320 -1.96 -13.43 -11.28
CA ILE A 320 -1.83 -12.24 -10.42
C ILE A 320 -3.08 -11.36 -10.52
N ILE A 321 -3.66 -11.18 -11.71
CA ILE A 321 -4.91 -10.43 -11.90
C ILE A 321 -6.06 -11.10 -11.13
N VAL A 322 -6.21 -12.41 -11.22
CA VAL A 322 -7.26 -13.16 -10.48
C VAL A 322 -7.09 -13.01 -9.00
N LEU A 323 -5.84 -13.11 -8.49
CA LEU A 323 -5.54 -12.88 -7.09
C LEU A 323 -6.06 -11.51 -6.62
N TYR A 324 -5.67 -10.42 -7.29
CA TYR A 324 -6.10 -9.08 -6.89
C TYR A 324 -7.56 -8.78 -7.16
N ALA A 325 -8.18 -9.42 -8.17
CA ALA A 325 -9.61 -9.32 -8.41
C ALA A 325 -10.41 -9.92 -7.23
N ILE A 326 -9.96 -11.07 -6.70
CA ILE A 326 -10.56 -11.69 -5.50
C ILE A 326 -10.35 -10.79 -4.27
N VAL A 327 -9.14 -10.26 -4.07
CA VAL A 327 -8.86 -9.30 -2.99
C VAL A 327 -9.86 -8.14 -3.03
N THR A 328 -10.05 -7.54 -4.19
CA THR A 328 -10.89 -6.35 -4.37
C THR A 328 -12.37 -6.68 -4.15
N THR A 329 -12.89 -7.73 -4.80
CA THR A 329 -14.32 -8.04 -4.79
C THR A 329 -14.79 -8.58 -3.44
N VAL A 330 -14.04 -9.49 -2.84
CA VAL A 330 -14.43 -10.11 -1.55
C VAL A 330 -14.26 -9.15 -0.38
N SER A 331 -13.30 -8.23 -0.43
CA SER A 331 -13.07 -7.24 0.63
C SER A 331 -14.24 -6.26 0.82
N ILE A 332 -15.06 -6.04 -0.21
CA ILE A 332 -16.27 -5.20 -0.12
C ILE A 332 -17.21 -5.70 1.00
N GLY A 333 -17.29 -7.01 1.18
CA GLY A 333 -18.06 -7.61 2.29
C GLY A 333 -17.58 -7.19 3.68
N GLY A 334 -16.29 -6.81 3.80
CA GLY A 334 -15.68 -6.39 5.06
C GLY A 334 -16.30 -5.13 5.67
N GLY A 335 -16.67 -4.17 4.83
CA GLY A 335 -17.37 -2.97 5.29
C GLY A 335 -18.86 -3.18 5.61
N TYR A 336 -19.47 -4.16 4.96
CA TYR A 336 -20.92 -4.42 5.10
C TYR A 336 -21.26 -5.27 6.33
N LEU A 337 -20.40 -6.20 6.70
CA LEU A 337 -20.68 -7.18 7.75
C LEU A 337 -20.91 -6.55 9.13
N PRO A 338 -20.11 -5.57 9.61
CA PRO A 338 -20.38 -4.90 10.88
C PRO A 338 -21.73 -4.18 10.91
N LYS A 339 -22.13 -3.56 9.77
CA LYS A 339 -23.41 -2.88 9.64
C LYS A 339 -24.57 -3.84 9.87
N ILE A 340 -24.51 -5.05 9.30
CA ILE A 340 -25.52 -6.10 9.50
C ILE A 340 -25.61 -6.49 10.99
N PHE A 341 -24.47 -6.61 11.68
CA PHE A 341 -24.47 -6.98 13.10
C PHE A 341 -25.04 -5.87 13.99
N VAL A 342 -24.76 -4.61 13.69
CA VAL A 342 -25.34 -3.48 14.43
C VAL A 342 -26.83 -3.35 14.16
N GLU A 343 -27.26 -3.32 12.89
CA GLU A 343 -28.64 -3.05 12.51
C GLU A 343 -29.58 -4.23 12.79
N LYS A 344 -29.15 -5.49 12.52
CA LYS A 344 -30.02 -6.66 12.65
C LYS A 344 -29.91 -7.40 14.00
N LYS A 345 -28.74 -7.30 14.66
CA LYS A 345 -28.51 -8.00 15.94
C LYS A 345 -28.39 -7.06 17.14
N GLY A 346 -28.52 -5.74 16.95
CA GLY A 346 -28.47 -4.76 18.03
C GLY A 346 -27.11 -4.67 18.74
N MET A 347 -26.05 -5.13 18.10
CA MET A 347 -24.68 -5.05 18.68
C MET A 347 -24.21 -3.61 18.70
N ASN A 348 -23.39 -3.25 19.71
CA ASN A 348 -22.68 -1.97 19.62
C ASN A 348 -21.63 -1.99 18.48
N PRO A 349 -21.26 -0.83 17.89
CA PRO A 349 -20.35 -0.78 16.75
C PRO A 349 -19.05 -1.52 16.97
N TYR A 350 -18.42 -1.40 18.14
CA TYR A 350 -17.17 -2.10 18.47
C TYR A 350 -17.33 -3.62 18.45
N GLN A 351 -18.39 -4.14 19.07
CA GLN A 351 -18.68 -5.58 19.09
C GLN A 351 -18.94 -6.11 17.68
N GLY A 352 -19.71 -5.38 16.86
CA GLY A 352 -19.98 -5.73 15.48
C GLY A 352 -18.67 -5.79 14.64
N ARG A 353 -17.77 -4.82 14.83
CA ARG A 353 -16.46 -4.80 14.14
C ARG A 353 -15.55 -5.93 14.61
N MET A 354 -15.46 -6.17 15.92
CA MET A 354 -14.64 -7.26 16.47
C MET A 354 -15.11 -8.64 16.00
N LEU A 355 -16.44 -8.83 15.86
CA LEU A 355 -16.98 -10.07 15.32
C LEU A 355 -16.70 -10.20 13.80
N ALA A 356 -16.85 -9.13 13.03
CA ALA A 356 -16.49 -9.13 11.62
C ALA A 356 -14.99 -9.42 11.42
N MET A 357 -14.14 -8.79 12.22
CA MET A 357 -12.70 -9.04 12.20
C MET A 357 -12.37 -10.50 12.54
N LEU A 358 -13.08 -11.12 13.49
CA LEU A 358 -12.89 -12.55 13.78
C LEU A 358 -13.24 -13.41 12.55
N ILE A 359 -14.35 -13.14 11.90
CA ILE A 359 -14.77 -13.88 10.69
C ILE A 359 -13.68 -13.74 9.60
N PHE A 360 -13.22 -12.52 9.34
CA PHE A 360 -12.18 -12.30 8.34
C PHE A 360 -10.79 -12.79 8.76
N ALA A 361 -10.54 -12.99 10.06
CA ALA A 361 -9.32 -13.61 10.56
C ALA A 361 -9.18 -15.11 10.17
N PHE A 362 -10.27 -15.77 9.80
CA PHE A 362 -10.22 -17.13 9.27
C PHE A 362 -9.85 -17.19 7.77
N PHE A 363 -10.01 -16.11 7.01
CA PHE A 363 -9.70 -16.09 5.59
C PHE A 363 -8.21 -16.36 5.29
N PRO A 364 -7.25 -15.78 6.03
CA PRO A 364 -5.83 -16.08 5.84
C PRO A 364 -5.45 -17.55 6.07
N LEU A 365 -6.27 -18.33 6.80
CA LEU A 365 -6.04 -19.78 6.90
C LEU A 365 -6.08 -20.49 5.54
N ALA A 366 -6.72 -19.89 4.53
CA ALA A 366 -6.71 -20.41 3.17
C ALA A 366 -5.27 -20.53 2.62
N ALA A 367 -4.35 -19.67 3.04
CA ALA A 367 -2.97 -19.72 2.61
C ALA A 367 -2.23 -21.01 3.03
N LEU A 368 -2.68 -21.70 4.09
CA LEU A 368 -2.14 -23.02 4.47
C LEU A 368 -2.28 -24.08 3.35
N PHE A 369 -3.31 -23.92 2.54
CA PHE A 369 -3.62 -24.83 1.45
C PHE A 369 -3.00 -24.39 0.12
N ALA A 370 -2.37 -23.18 0.05
CA ALA A 370 -1.81 -22.67 -1.18
C ALA A 370 -0.71 -23.59 -1.74
N GLN A 371 0.25 -24.00 -0.88
CA GLN A 371 1.33 -24.89 -1.30
C GLN A 371 0.83 -26.32 -1.60
N PRO A 372 0.05 -26.99 -0.71
CA PRO A 372 -0.48 -28.32 -0.98
C PRO A 372 -1.36 -28.41 -2.24
N LEU A 373 -2.28 -27.48 -2.43
CA LEU A 373 -3.16 -27.51 -3.60
C LEU A 373 -2.46 -26.96 -4.86
N GLY A 374 -1.37 -26.22 -4.69
CA GLY A 374 -0.50 -25.78 -5.77
C GLY A 374 0.09 -26.94 -6.56
N THR A 375 0.31 -28.08 -5.94
CA THR A 375 0.78 -29.30 -6.64
C THR A 375 -0.19 -29.80 -7.72
N PHE A 376 -1.47 -29.48 -7.62
CA PHE A 376 -2.48 -29.82 -8.62
C PHE A 376 -2.63 -28.74 -9.69
N SER A 377 -2.59 -27.46 -9.31
CA SER A 377 -2.71 -26.34 -10.24
C SER A 377 -2.32 -25.01 -9.60
N ALA A 378 -1.62 -24.14 -10.32
CA ALA A 378 -1.25 -22.80 -9.93
C ALA A 378 -2.46 -21.86 -9.64
N TRP A 379 -3.64 -22.20 -10.16
CA TRP A 379 -4.87 -21.44 -9.92
C TRP A 379 -5.34 -21.51 -8.46
N TRP A 380 -5.09 -22.64 -7.76
CA TRP A 380 -5.44 -22.77 -6.36
C TRP A 380 -4.70 -21.75 -5.47
N PRO A 381 -3.37 -21.63 -5.53
CA PRO A 381 -2.68 -20.57 -4.81
C PRO A 381 -3.19 -19.17 -5.16
N ALA A 382 -3.48 -18.87 -6.44
CA ALA A 382 -3.99 -17.55 -6.82
C ALA A 382 -5.31 -17.24 -6.11
N VAL A 383 -6.23 -18.19 -6.07
CA VAL A 383 -7.53 -18.04 -5.36
C VAL A 383 -7.34 -17.96 -3.86
N LEU A 384 -6.52 -18.82 -3.28
CA LEU A 384 -6.36 -18.94 -1.82
C LEU A 384 -5.59 -17.75 -1.23
N ILE A 385 -4.53 -17.28 -1.89
CA ILE A 385 -3.80 -16.07 -1.50
C ILE A 385 -4.68 -14.84 -1.73
N GLY A 386 -5.46 -14.82 -2.82
CA GLY A 386 -6.45 -13.76 -3.08
C GLY A 386 -7.50 -13.68 -1.96
N LEU A 387 -8.02 -14.82 -1.50
CA LEU A 387 -8.96 -14.88 -0.38
C LEU A 387 -8.31 -14.41 0.93
N ALA A 388 -7.08 -14.82 1.20
CA ALA A 388 -6.31 -14.36 2.36
C ALA A 388 -6.09 -12.84 2.34
N GLY A 389 -5.72 -12.29 1.18
CA GLY A 389 -5.58 -10.84 0.97
C GLY A 389 -6.90 -10.07 1.13
N ALA A 390 -8.01 -10.64 0.67
CA ALA A 390 -9.34 -10.07 0.88
C ALA A 390 -9.70 -10.00 2.38
N GLY A 391 -9.35 -11.04 3.14
CA GLY A 391 -9.44 -11.05 4.59
C GLY A 391 -8.68 -9.89 5.23
N HIS A 392 -7.46 -9.60 4.75
CA HIS A 392 -6.68 -8.44 5.21
C HIS A 392 -7.39 -7.11 4.95
N GLN A 393 -7.86 -6.86 3.74
CA GLN A 393 -8.49 -5.59 3.41
C GLN A 393 -9.78 -5.36 4.22
N ALA A 394 -10.59 -6.41 4.39
CA ALA A 394 -11.76 -6.38 5.24
C ALA A 394 -11.41 -6.15 6.72
N TRP A 395 -10.35 -6.79 7.22
CA TRP A 395 -9.80 -6.59 8.55
C TRP A 395 -9.35 -5.14 8.75
N SER A 396 -8.52 -4.64 7.85
CA SER A 396 -7.92 -3.30 7.92
C SER A 396 -8.99 -2.20 7.99
N ALA A 397 -10.04 -2.28 7.16
CA ALA A 397 -11.14 -1.33 7.17
C ALA A 397 -11.85 -1.26 8.55
N ASN A 398 -12.06 -2.41 9.17
CA ASN A 398 -12.67 -2.49 10.51
C ASN A 398 -11.71 -2.01 11.59
N LEU A 399 -10.43 -2.37 11.50
CA LEU A 399 -9.40 -1.98 12.46
C LEU A 399 -9.24 -0.46 12.54
N TYR A 400 -9.15 0.24 11.40
CA TYR A 400 -9.10 1.71 11.37
C TYR A 400 -10.37 2.34 11.95
N SER A 401 -11.53 1.73 11.72
CA SER A 401 -12.78 2.25 12.23
C SER A 401 -12.87 2.16 13.75
N THR A 402 -12.21 1.17 14.39
CA THR A 402 -12.19 1.07 15.86
C THR A 402 -11.51 2.26 16.54
N ILE A 403 -10.55 2.91 15.86
CA ILE A 403 -9.90 4.12 16.38
C ILE A 403 -10.92 5.25 16.48
N GLY A 404 -11.69 5.47 15.43
CA GLY A 404 -12.72 6.51 15.40
C GLY A 404 -13.81 6.31 16.48
N ASP A 405 -14.06 5.04 16.85
CA ASP A 405 -15.05 4.72 17.89
C ASP A 405 -14.51 4.98 19.31
N MET A 406 -13.23 4.71 19.55
CA MET A 406 -12.65 4.67 20.91
C MET A 406 -11.85 5.93 21.30
N PHE A 407 -11.32 6.65 20.32
CA PHE A 407 -10.44 7.80 20.59
C PHE A 407 -11.11 9.13 20.26
N PRO A 408 -10.76 10.22 20.96
CA PRO A 408 -11.19 11.55 20.60
C PRO A 408 -10.62 11.96 19.25
N LYS A 409 -11.30 12.81 18.51
CA LYS A 409 -10.90 13.26 17.15
C LYS A 409 -9.48 13.82 17.11
N SER A 410 -9.04 14.49 18.17
CA SER A 410 -7.69 15.05 18.34
C SER A 410 -6.58 13.98 18.35
N ALA A 411 -6.89 12.74 18.77
CA ALA A 411 -5.93 11.63 18.86
C ALA A 411 -5.90 10.71 17.63
N VAL A 412 -6.95 10.69 16.82
CA VAL A 412 -7.12 9.72 15.71
C VAL A 412 -5.92 9.71 14.77
N ALA A 413 -5.45 10.88 14.34
CA ALA A 413 -4.31 10.98 13.41
C ALA A 413 -3.01 10.45 14.05
N THR A 414 -2.77 10.77 15.32
CA THR A 414 -1.59 10.32 16.07
C THR A 414 -1.59 8.79 16.23
N ILE A 415 -2.74 8.22 16.63
CA ILE A 415 -2.89 6.77 16.80
C ILE A 415 -2.72 6.05 15.45
N THR A 416 -3.30 6.60 14.38
CA THR A 416 -3.14 6.08 13.01
C THR A 416 -1.65 6.03 12.62
N GLY A 417 -0.90 7.09 12.88
CA GLY A 417 0.55 7.15 12.63
C GLY A 417 1.34 6.11 13.41
N ILE A 418 1.04 5.96 14.72
CA ILE A 418 1.66 4.93 15.58
C ILE A 418 1.40 3.52 15.03
N GLY A 419 0.16 3.22 14.67
CA GLY A 419 -0.18 1.92 14.10
C GLY A 419 0.45 1.67 12.74
N SER A 420 0.50 2.69 11.87
CA SER A 420 1.17 2.59 10.57
C SER A 420 2.68 2.30 10.73
N MET A 421 3.33 2.89 11.73
CA MET A 421 4.72 2.58 12.05
C MET A 421 4.87 1.12 12.53
N ALA A 422 3.98 0.63 13.40
CA ALA A 422 4.00 -0.77 13.84
C ALA A 422 3.80 -1.74 12.67
N GLY A 423 2.88 -1.44 11.75
CA GLY A 423 2.69 -2.21 10.52
C GLY A 423 3.92 -2.20 9.61
N GLY A 424 4.61 -1.06 9.49
CA GLY A 424 5.85 -0.96 8.71
C GLY A 424 7.01 -1.75 9.32
N ILE A 425 7.13 -1.78 10.65
CA ILE A 425 8.11 -2.62 11.34
C ILE A 425 7.83 -4.09 11.06
N SER A 426 6.57 -4.53 11.16
CA SER A 426 6.16 -5.88 10.82
C SER A 426 6.47 -6.23 9.36
N SER A 427 6.17 -5.30 8.44
CA SER A 427 6.49 -5.47 7.02
C SER A 427 8.00 -5.57 6.78
N PHE A 428 8.81 -4.77 7.46
CA PHE A 428 10.27 -4.92 7.44
C PHE A 428 10.69 -6.34 7.86
N MET A 429 10.17 -6.81 9.01
CA MET A 429 10.54 -8.12 9.56
C MET A 429 10.16 -9.27 8.63
N ILE A 430 8.94 -9.27 8.11
CA ILE A 430 8.46 -10.39 7.27
C ILE A 430 9.15 -10.40 5.92
N ASN A 431 9.36 -9.26 5.27
CA ASN A 431 10.01 -9.20 3.96
C ASN A 431 11.49 -9.57 4.05
N LYS A 432 12.20 -9.06 5.06
CA LYS A 432 13.59 -9.45 5.30
C LYS A 432 13.70 -10.91 5.68
N GLY A 433 12.85 -11.37 6.61
CA GLY A 433 12.83 -12.76 7.06
C GLY A 433 12.48 -13.75 5.94
N ALA A 434 11.50 -13.42 5.10
CA ALA A 434 11.15 -14.25 3.95
C ALA A 434 12.31 -14.34 2.95
N GLY A 435 12.95 -13.20 2.61
CA GLY A 435 14.10 -13.20 1.71
C GLY A 435 15.27 -14.06 2.22
N MET A 436 15.59 -13.95 3.51
CA MET A 436 16.61 -14.79 4.15
C MET A 436 16.23 -16.27 4.11
N LEU A 437 14.98 -16.59 4.48
CA LEU A 437 14.48 -17.96 4.51
C LEU A 437 14.50 -18.60 3.11
N PHE A 438 14.02 -17.88 2.09
CA PHE A 438 13.98 -18.40 0.72
C PHE A 438 15.40 -18.62 0.16
N THR A 439 16.32 -17.68 0.38
CA THR A 439 17.72 -17.85 -0.02
C THR A 439 18.38 -19.03 0.70
N TYR A 440 18.12 -19.19 2.00
CA TYR A 440 18.65 -20.29 2.78
C TYR A 440 18.07 -21.64 2.33
N SER A 441 16.74 -21.74 2.25
CA SER A 441 16.05 -22.98 1.89
C SER A 441 16.36 -23.43 0.45
N GLU A 442 16.53 -22.48 -0.49
CA GLU A 442 16.96 -22.78 -1.86
C GLU A 442 18.37 -23.38 -1.89
N LYS A 443 19.32 -22.81 -1.13
CA LYS A 443 20.69 -23.34 -1.02
C LYS A 443 20.75 -24.70 -0.33
N ALA A 444 19.93 -24.92 0.69
CA ALA A 444 19.89 -26.16 1.44
C ALA A 444 19.24 -27.33 0.66
N GLY A 445 18.37 -26.98 -0.32
CA GLY A 445 17.69 -27.98 -1.15
C GLY A 445 16.95 -29.03 -0.33
N GLU A 446 17.09 -30.31 -0.69
CA GLU A 446 16.40 -31.43 -0.05
C GLU A 446 16.75 -31.60 1.45
N THR A 447 17.85 -31.02 1.92
CA THR A 447 18.23 -31.08 3.35
C THR A 447 17.38 -30.19 4.24
N PHE A 448 16.63 -29.23 3.65
CA PHE A 448 15.70 -28.39 4.36
C PHE A 448 14.27 -28.81 4.01
N SER A 449 13.55 -29.36 4.96
CA SER A 449 12.19 -29.86 4.76
C SER A 449 11.24 -29.36 5.85
N PHE A 450 9.98 -29.13 5.49
CA PHE A 450 8.91 -28.72 6.41
C PHE A 450 7.55 -29.19 5.89
N ILE A 451 6.83 -29.96 6.70
CA ILE A 451 5.47 -30.48 6.41
C ILE A 451 5.38 -31.12 5.00
N GLY A 452 6.36 -31.97 4.64
CA GLY A 452 6.34 -32.72 3.38
C GLY A 452 6.78 -31.91 2.14
N PHE A 453 7.26 -30.69 2.32
CA PHE A 453 7.88 -29.86 1.28
C PHE A 453 9.38 -29.74 1.54
N GLU A 454 10.16 -29.55 0.48
CA GLU A 454 11.62 -29.46 0.55
C GLU A 454 12.12 -28.17 -0.06
N GLY A 455 13.33 -27.75 0.31
CA GLY A 455 13.98 -26.58 -0.24
C GLY A 455 13.13 -25.31 -0.15
N LYS A 456 13.05 -24.59 -1.25
CA LYS A 456 12.31 -23.30 -1.31
C LYS A 456 10.80 -23.46 -1.10
N GLU A 457 10.23 -24.62 -1.49
CA GLU A 457 8.82 -24.93 -1.24
C GLU A 457 8.50 -24.98 0.25
N ALA A 458 9.40 -25.59 1.05
CA ALA A 458 9.32 -25.60 2.51
C ALA A 458 9.41 -24.17 3.09
N GLY A 459 10.26 -23.31 2.50
CA GLY A 459 10.35 -21.90 2.86
C GLY A 459 9.04 -21.18 2.67
N TYR A 460 8.37 -21.31 1.53
CA TYR A 460 7.06 -20.74 1.28
C TYR A 460 5.99 -21.27 2.23
N MET A 461 6.00 -22.59 2.50
CA MET A 461 5.04 -23.20 3.43
C MET A 461 5.17 -22.61 4.84
N ILE A 462 6.39 -22.39 5.34
CA ILE A 462 6.64 -21.76 6.64
C ILE A 462 6.03 -20.34 6.67
N VAL A 463 6.29 -19.52 5.64
CA VAL A 463 5.75 -18.15 5.59
C VAL A 463 4.22 -18.19 5.51
N PHE A 464 3.63 -19.09 4.74
CA PHE A 464 2.17 -19.25 4.69
C PHE A 464 1.59 -19.66 6.05
N CYS A 465 2.26 -20.50 6.83
CA CYS A 465 1.85 -20.82 8.20
C CYS A 465 1.85 -19.59 9.10
N ILE A 466 2.90 -18.74 9.00
CA ILE A 466 2.96 -17.48 9.74
C ILE A 466 1.82 -16.55 9.32
N CYS A 467 1.63 -16.35 8.02
CA CYS A 467 0.57 -15.49 7.47
C CYS A 467 -0.83 -15.96 7.88
N ALA A 468 -1.07 -17.25 7.84
CA ALA A 468 -2.36 -17.86 8.17
C ALA A 468 -2.77 -17.66 9.63
N THR A 469 -1.82 -17.76 10.55
CA THR A 469 -2.09 -17.70 12.00
C THR A 469 -2.08 -16.30 12.57
N ALA A 470 -1.42 -15.36 11.91
CA ALA A 470 -1.16 -14.00 12.39
C ALA A 470 -2.46 -13.25 12.77
N TYR A 471 -3.52 -13.39 11.99
CA TYR A 471 -4.79 -12.67 12.22
C TYR A 471 -5.55 -13.19 13.44
N LEU A 472 -5.57 -14.49 13.66
CA LEU A 472 -6.19 -15.08 14.84
C LEU A 472 -5.42 -14.69 16.11
N ILE A 473 -4.09 -14.66 16.05
CA ILE A 473 -3.25 -14.15 17.13
C ILE A 473 -3.54 -12.68 17.38
N ALA A 474 -3.56 -11.86 16.32
CA ALA A 474 -3.89 -10.44 16.40
C ALA A 474 -5.25 -10.22 17.08
N TRP A 475 -6.28 -10.93 16.62
CA TRP A 475 -7.62 -10.83 17.19
C TRP A 475 -7.65 -11.21 18.67
N ARG A 476 -6.98 -12.30 19.05
CA ARG A 476 -6.90 -12.75 20.44
C ARG A 476 -6.20 -11.71 21.33
N VAL A 477 -5.09 -11.15 20.87
CA VAL A 477 -4.35 -10.10 21.60
C VAL A 477 -5.21 -8.85 21.73
N MET A 478 -5.81 -8.37 20.64
CA MET A 478 -6.69 -7.20 20.66
C MET A 478 -7.85 -7.37 21.64
N LYS A 479 -8.52 -8.53 21.60
CA LYS A 479 -9.66 -8.84 22.47
C LYS A 479 -9.25 -8.95 23.95
N SER A 480 -8.03 -9.42 24.24
CA SER A 480 -7.52 -9.47 25.60
C SER A 480 -7.13 -8.09 26.16
N LEU A 481 -6.63 -7.19 25.30
CA LEU A 481 -6.29 -5.81 25.67
C LEU A 481 -7.53 -4.93 25.87
N VAL A 482 -8.53 -5.11 24.99
CA VAL A 482 -9.80 -4.36 25.03
C VAL A 482 -10.97 -5.35 24.96
N PRO A 483 -11.33 -6.01 26.10
CA PRO A 483 -12.41 -6.98 26.15
C PRO A 483 -13.76 -6.36 25.83
N GLU A 484 -13.98 -5.11 26.25
CA GLU A 484 -15.22 -4.36 26.11
C GLU A 484 -14.96 -2.97 25.53
N TYR A 485 -16.01 -2.43 24.92
CA TYR A 485 -15.96 -1.06 24.41
C TYR A 485 -15.72 -0.06 25.55
N LYS A 486 -14.66 0.72 25.43
CA LYS A 486 -14.37 1.80 26.34
C LYS A 486 -13.84 2.99 25.58
N LYS A 487 -14.60 4.07 25.54
CA LYS A 487 -14.21 5.33 24.94
C LYS A 487 -13.18 6.03 25.85
N ILE A 488 -12.18 6.65 25.24
CA ILE A 488 -11.20 7.49 25.92
C ILE A 488 -11.74 8.90 25.90
N GLU A 489 -11.90 9.49 27.07
CA GLU A 489 -12.25 10.88 27.27
C GLU A 489 -10.98 11.74 27.28
N GLU A 490 -11.10 13.00 26.82
CA GLU A 490 -9.96 13.95 26.72
C GLU A 490 -9.35 14.31 28.08
#